data_375b62042ecd558de1f401848ed5466b
#
_entry.id   375b62042ecd558de1f401848ed5466b
#
_cell.length_a   1.000
_cell.length_b   1.000
_cell.length_c   1.000
_cell.angle_alpha   90.00
_cell.angle_beta   90.00
_cell.angle_gamma   90.00
#
_symmetry.space_group_name_H-M   'P 1'
#
loop_
_entity.id
_entity.type
_entity.pdbx_description
1 polymer ?
#
loop_
_entity_poly.entity_id
_entity_poly.type
_entity_poly.pdbx_seq_one_letter_code
_entity_poly.pdbx_strand_id
1 'polypeptide(L)'
;MKVNDLRRLRAGLALAAGPLLLAPDALAFGGPAMKGSPLPLPLDSYTGEAGMTLWQLLLHRVQEDPVNLLATAIFLLAILHTFAAARITAAAHRLQHRIEKETGGPGHSFRVEMLHFLGEVEAVFGIWAIPLLLAAAAIKGWHSVEGYVAHVHFTEPMFVVVIMAIASTRPILSFAERCLGAVASLGGGTPLAWWAAILTVGPLLGSFITEPAAMTICALLLARHLFELEPSARLKYGTLGLLFVNVSVGGTLTHFAAPPVLMVAGKYGWGLAFMLRHFGWKAAVAILVATAAYAALFRKEFALLAGRKEARLSDPSERPSERSVPAWIVVAHLLFLGWTVFTAHTPALFVAGFLYFLAFTQATAPYQNPLNLGPPLLVGFFLAG
;
A
#
# COMPACT_ATOMS: atom_id res chain seq x y z
N MET A 1 -6.12 -29.18 5.03
CA MET A 1 -7.06 -28.04 4.95
C MET A 1 -8.44 -28.58 5.32
N LYS A 2 -8.96 -28.24 6.49
CA LYS A 2 -10.20 -28.82 7.02
C LYS A 2 -11.42 -28.12 6.40
N VAL A 3 -12.48 -28.88 6.11
CA VAL A 3 -13.76 -28.42 5.48
C VAL A 3 -14.34 -27.13 6.12
N ASN A 4 -13.99 -26.84 7.37
CA ASN A 4 -14.41 -25.63 8.08
C ASN A 4 -13.77 -24.34 7.57
N ASP A 5 -12.60 -24.38 6.94
CA ASP A 5 -11.93 -23.18 6.41
C ASP A 5 -12.59 -22.69 5.13
N LEU A 6 -13.14 -23.61 4.33
CA LEU A 6 -13.92 -23.29 3.13
C LEU A 6 -15.27 -22.62 3.44
N ARG A 7 -15.89 -22.96 4.58
CA ARG A 7 -17.14 -22.30 5.02
C ARG A 7 -16.90 -20.89 5.51
N ARG A 8 -15.75 -20.61 6.16
CA ARG A 8 -15.39 -19.25 6.61
C ARG A 8 -15.01 -18.34 5.45
N LEU A 9 -14.33 -18.87 4.43
CA LEU A 9 -14.05 -18.12 3.20
C LEU A 9 -15.33 -17.79 2.42
N ARG A 10 -16.31 -18.70 2.38
CA ARG A 10 -17.61 -18.46 1.74
C ARG A 10 -18.45 -17.42 2.49
N ALA A 11 -18.40 -17.39 3.82
CA ALA A 11 -19.10 -16.39 4.61
C ALA A 11 -18.46 -14.99 4.48
N GLY A 12 -17.12 -14.90 4.44
CA GLY A 12 -16.40 -13.63 4.24
C GLY A 12 -16.61 -13.05 2.83
N LEU A 13 -16.61 -13.89 1.80
CA LEU A 13 -16.89 -13.48 0.42
C LEU A 13 -18.35 -13.08 0.19
N ALA A 14 -19.29 -13.72 0.88
CA ALA A 14 -20.72 -13.35 0.79
C ALA A 14 -21.02 -12.00 1.46
N LEU A 15 -20.31 -11.63 2.53
CA LEU A 15 -20.44 -10.33 3.20
C LEU A 15 -19.77 -9.18 2.44
N ALA A 16 -18.66 -9.45 1.72
CA ALA A 16 -17.98 -8.45 0.91
C ALA A 16 -18.62 -8.26 -0.48
N ALA A 17 -19.29 -9.27 -1.02
CA ALA A 17 -19.95 -9.23 -2.35
C ALA A 17 -21.43 -8.85 -2.27
N GLY A 18 -22.03 -8.84 -1.10
CA GLY A 18 -23.47 -8.58 -0.93
C GLY A 18 -23.96 -7.24 -1.51
N PRO A 19 -23.24 -6.12 -1.34
CA PRO A 19 -23.66 -4.84 -1.92
C PRO A 19 -23.39 -4.69 -3.41
N LEU A 20 -22.43 -5.44 -3.97
CA LEU A 20 -22.03 -5.32 -5.39
C LEU A 20 -22.93 -6.09 -6.37
N LEU A 21 -23.69 -7.06 -5.89
CA LEU A 21 -24.52 -7.92 -6.75
C LEU A 21 -26.00 -7.47 -6.87
N LEU A 22 -26.41 -6.40 -6.17
CA LEU A 22 -27.82 -5.94 -6.17
C LEU A 22 -28.11 -4.72 -7.05
N ALA A 23 -27.17 -4.25 -7.87
CA ALA A 23 -27.42 -3.16 -8.79
C ALA A 23 -26.86 -3.46 -10.19
N PRO A 24 -27.59 -4.20 -11.07
CA PRO A 24 -27.16 -4.43 -12.45
C PRO A 24 -27.09 -3.14 -13.28
N ASP A 25 -27.69 -2.05 -12.83
CA ASP A 25 -27.71 -0.76 -13.54
C ASP A 25 -26.55 0.19 -13.17
N ALA A 26 -25.71 -0.14 -12.21
CA ALA A 26 -24.59 0.71 -11.77
C ALA A 26 -23.38 0.71 -12.74
N LEU A 27 -23.43 -0.06 -13.82
CA LEU A 27 -22.41 -0.07 -14.88
C LEU A 27 -22.78 0.77 -16.11
N ALA A 28 -23.94 1.43 -16.09
CA ALA A 28 -24.32 2.36 -17.13
C ALA A 28 -23.80 3.77 -16.76
N PHE A 29 -22.69 4.18 -17.31
CA PHE A 29 -22.21 5.56 -17.31
C PHE A 29 -23.23 6.43 -18.07
N GLY A 30 -24.15 7.07 -17.34
CA GLY A 30 -25.19 7.93 -17.92
C GLY A 30 -26.53 7.84 -17.19
N GLY A 31 -26.52 7.86 -15.86
CA GLY A 31 -27.74 7.95 -15.04
C GLY A 31 -28.40 9.34 -15.14
N PRO A 32 -29.74 9.44 -14.94
CA PRO A 32 -30.45 10.70 -14.93
C PRO A 32 -29.92 11.63 -13.84
N ALA A 33 -29.93 12.96 -14.12
CA ALA A 33 -29.48 13.98 -13.18
C ALA A 33 -30.19 13.80 -11.82
N MET A 34 -29.42 13.44 -10.78
CA MET A 34 -29.97 13.17 -9.46
C MET A 34 -30.42 14.47 -8.79
N LYS A 35 -31.63 14.46 -8.24
CA LYS A 35 -32.24 15.60 -7.52
C LYS A 35 -31.67 15.67 -6.09
N GLY A 36 -30.42 16.08 -5.96
CA GLY A 36 -29.78 16.33 -4.66
C GLY A 36 -28.94 17.60 -4.70
N SER A 37 -28.73 18.23 -3.57
CA SER A 37 -27.80 19.36 -3.50
C SER A 37 -26.38 18.83 -3.79
N PRO A 38 -25.56 19.56 -4.59
CA PRO A 38 -24.19 19.11 -4.89
C PRO A 38 -23.37 18.96 -3.61
N LEU A 39 -22.56 17.90 -3.56
CA LEU A 39 -21.68 17.60 -2.45
C LEU A 39 -20.29 17.19 -3.00
N PRO A 40 -19.20 17.91 -2.66
CA PRO A 40 -19.20 19.24 -2.04
C PRO A 40 -19.80 20.31 -2.95
N LEU A 41 -20.11 21.48 -2.40
CA LEU A 41 -20.50 22.62 -3.23
C LEU A 41 -19.35 23.00 -4.17
N PRO A 42 -19.62 23.21 -5.49
CA PRO A 42 -18.61 23.66 -6.43
C PRO A 42 -17.99 24.99 -6.01
N LEU A 43 -16.68 25.18 -6.25
CA LEU A 43 -15.97 26.39 -5.82
C LEU A 43 -16.50 27.68 -6.46
N ASP A 44 -17.06 27.60 -7.66
CA ASP A 44 -17.68 28.68 -8.41
C ASP A 44 -19.09 29.07 -7.91
N SER A 45 -19.69 28.25 -7.06
CA SER A 45 -20.97 28.54 -6.43
C SER A 45 -20.87 29.51 -5.25
N TYR A 46 -19.66 29.67 -4.68
CA TYR A 46 -19.44 30.65 -3.60
C TYR A 46 -19.33 32.07 -4.20
N THR A 47 -20.24 32.97 -3.81
CA THR A 47 -20.28 34.35 -4.31
C THR A 47 -19.72 35.32 -3.27
N GLY A 48 -19.21 36.46 -3.72
CA GLY A 48 -18.77 37.54 -2.80
C GLY A 48 -17.39 37.33 -2.13
N GLU A 49 -16.58 36.38 -2.57
CA GLU A 49 -15.29 36.09 -1.97
C GLU A 49 -14.18 37.12 -2.30
N ALA A 50 -14.40 38.02 -3.23
CA ALA A 50 -13.39 38.99 -3.67
C ALA A 50 -12.98 39.95 -2.55
N GLY A 51 -11.66 40.00 -2.27
CA GLY A 51 -11.10 40.85 -1.22
C GLY A 51 -11.16 40.30 0.20
N MET A 52 -11.71 39.09 0.41
CA MET A 52 -11.72 38.45 1.72
C MET A 52 -10.32 37.95 2.11
N THR A 53 -9.97 38.11 3.39
CA THR A 53 -8.80 37.40 3.99
C THR A 53 -9.11 35.90 4.05
N LEU A 54 -8.06 35.07 4.15
CA LEU A 54 -8.22 33.60 4.25
C LEU A 54 -9.22 33.20 5.35
N TRP A 55 -9.15 33.84 6.52
CA TRP A 55 -10.05 33.52 7.63
C TRP A 55 -11.49 33.89 7.35
N GLN A 56 -11.74 35.07 6.74
CA GLN A 56 -13.07 35.49 6.31
C GLN A 56 -13.64 34.56 5.25
N LEU A 57 -12.81 34.15 4.29
CA LEU A 57 -13.16 33.18 3.26
C LEU A 57 -13.61 31.84 3.86
N LEU A 58 -12.85 31.29 4.80
CA LEU A 58 -13.18 30.02 5.44
C LEU A 58 -14.48 30.12 6.24
N LEU A 59 -14.68 31.21 7.00
CA LEU A 59 -15.93 31.44 7.73
C LEU A 59 -17.13 31.59 6.80
N HIS A 60 -16.97 32.33 5.70
CA HIS A 60 -18.00 32.49 4.70
C HIS A 60 -18.43 31.15 4.12
N ARG A 61 -17.46 30.31 3.71
CA ARG A 61 -17.74 28.98 3.16
C ARG A 61 -18.40 28.02 4.16
N VAL A 62 -18.09 28.17 5.46
CA VAL A 62 -18.77 27.40 6.51
C VAL A 62 -20.21 27.87 6.71
N GLN A 63 -20.47 29.18 6.58
CA GLN A 63 -21.84 29.72 6.69
C GLN A 63 -22.70 29.31 5.51
N GLU A 64 -22.15 29.33 4.28
CA GLU A 64 -22.84 28.87 3.08
C GLU A 64 -23.08 27.35 3.07
N ASP A 65 -22.12 26.56 3.51
CA ASP A 65 -22.24 25.11 3.61
C ASP A 65 -21.59 24.56 4.88
N PRO A 66 -22.39 24.20 5.90
CA PRO A 66 -21.88 23.61 7.15
C PRO A 66 -21.11 22.30 6.98
N VAL A 67 -21.30 21.59 5.85
CA VAL A 67 -20.55 20.35 5.54
C VAL A 67 -19.05 20.63 5.43
N ASN A 68 -18.62 21.84 5.04
CA ASN A 68 -17.22 22.22 5.02
C ASN A 68 -16.54 22.14 6.40
N LEU A 69 -17.24 22.65 7.44
CA LEU A 69 -16.74 22.55 8.81
C LEU A 69 -16.74 21.11 9.31
N LEU A 70 -17.81 20.37 9.03
CA LEU A 70 -17.95 18.98 9.40
C LEU A 70 -16.83 18.12 8.79
N ALA A 71 -16.59 18.24 7.48
CA ALA A 71 -15.55 17.52 6.78
C ALA A 71 -14.16 17.87 7.34
N THR A 72 -13.90 19.15 7.60
CA THR A 72 -12.65 19.62 8.20
C THR A 72 -12.45 19.04 9.61
N ALA A 73 -13.49 19.03 10.44
CA ALA A 73 -13.43 18.47 11.78
C ALA A 73 -13.20 16.95 11.77
N ILE A 74 -13.90 16.23 10.91
CA ILE A 74 -13.73 14.77 10.76
C ILE A 74 -12.34 14.44 10.22
N PHE A 75 -11.83 15.19 9.24
CA PHE A 75 -10.48 15.03 8.75
C PHE A 75 -9.42 15.26 9.85
N LEU A 76 -9.60 16.29 10.67
CA LEU A 76 -8.72 16.55 11.82
C LEU A 76 -8.80 15.41 12.85
N LEU A 77 -9.99 14.85 13.11
CA LEU A 77 -10.15 13.70 13.99
C LEU A 77 -9.49 12.44 13.42
N ALA A 78 -9.53 12.24 12.09
CA ALA A 78 -8.80 11.16 11.43
C ALA A 78 -7.28 11.32 11.63
N ILE A 79 -6.74 12.52 11.46
CA ILE A 79 -5.33 12.79 11.73
C ILE A 79 -4.98 12.50 13.19
N LEU A 80 -5.77 12.97 14.14
CA LEU A 80 -5.57 12.70 15.58
C LEU A 80 -5.65 11.19 15.88
N HIS A 81 -6.55 10.48 15.23
CA HIS A 81 -6.67 9.02 15.34
C HIS A 81 -5.39 8.33 14.84
N THR A 82 -4.80 8.79 13.73
CA THR A 82 -3.52 8.26 13.22
C THR A 82 -2.42 8.32 14.28
N PHE A 83 -2.30 9.43 15.01
CA PHE A 83 -1.35 9.54 16.12
C PHE A 83 -1.70 8.66 17.32
N ALA A 84 -2.98 8.32 17.50
CA ALA A 84 -3.43 7.42 18.56
C ALA A 84 -3.32 5.93 18.19
N ALA A 85 -3.19 5.58 16.92
CA ALA A 85 -3.22 4.21 16.39
C ALA A 85 -2.26 3.27 17.14
N ALA A 86 -1.00 3.67 17.35
CA ALA A 86 -0.03 2.87 18.09
C ALA A 86 -0.46 2.56 19.54
N ARG A 87 -1.17 3.49 20.21
CA ARG A 87 -1.70 3.28 21.56
C ARG A 87 -2.89 2.31 21.55
N ILE A 88 -3.71 2.37 20.51
CA ILE A 88 -4.85 1.48 20.31
C ILE A 88 -4.35 0.06 20.04
N THR A 89 -3.37 -0.14 19.17
CA THR A 89 -2.71 -1.42 18.90
C THR A 89 -2.09 -2.01 20.19
N ALA A 90 -1.39 -1.18 20.97
CA ALA A 90 -0.85 -1.62 22.26
C ALA A 90 -1.93 -2.02 23.26
N ALA A 91 -3.11 -1.38 23.21
CA ALA A 91 -4.26 -1.79 24.03
C ALA A 91 -4.86 -3.11 23.54
N ALA A 92 -4.94 -3.33 22.21
CA ALA A 92 -5.36 -4.59 21.61
C ALA A 92 -4.48 -5.76 22.08
N HIS A 93 -3.16 -5.62 21.98
CA HIS A 93 -2.21 -6.63 22.44
C HIS A 93 -2.34 -6.91 23.95
N ARG A 94 -2.50 -5.88 24.78
CA ARG A 94 -2.70 -6.07 26.22
C ARG A 94 -3.99 -6.85 26.54
N LEU A 95 -5.07 -6.55 25.82
CA LEU A 95 -6.33 -7.25 25.96
C LEU A 95 -6.21 -8.70 25.49
N GLN A 96 -5.58 -8.92 24.35
CA GLN A 96 -5.31 -10.25 23.80
C GLN A 96 -4.54 -11.12 24.81
N HIS A 97 -3.42 -10.64 25.34
CA HIS A 97 -2.62 -11.37 26.34
C HIS A 97 -3.38 -11.64 27.65
N ARG A 98 -4.29 -10.75 28.03
CA ARG A 98 -5.15 -11.00 29.22
C ARG A 98 -6.10 -12.16 28.96
N ILE A 99 -6.78 -12.17 27.80
CA ILE A 99 -7.70 -13.24 27.43
C ILE A 99 -6.95 -14.57 27.29
N GLU A 100 -5.77 -14.58 26.68
CA GLU A 100 -4.91 -15.78 26.57
C GLU A 100 -4.57 -16.38 27.95
N LYS A 101 -4.25 -15.53 28.93
CA LYS A 101 -3.97 -15.96 30.30
C LYS A 101 -5.20 -16.50 31.05
N GLU A 102 -6.37 -15.91 30.80
CA GLU A 102 -7.62 -16.28 31.46
C GLU A 102 -8.25 -17.56 30.88
N THR A 103 -8.13 -17.74 29.55
CA THR A 103 -8.81 -18.83 28.82
C THR A 103 -7.90 -20.02 28.50
N GLY A 104 -6.57 -19.85 28.60
CA GLY A 104 -5.60 -20.87 28.16
C GLY A 104 -5.63 -21.19 26.67
N GLY A 105 -6.36 -20.41 25.88
CA GLY A 105 -6.53 -20.54 24.43
C GLY A 105 -6.10 -19.28 23.67
N PRO A 106 -6.17 -19.28 22.34
CA PRO A 106 -5.82 -18.09 21.53
C PRO A 106 -6.74 -16.93 21.92
N GLY A 107 -6.15 -15.80 22.28
CA GLY A 107 -6.83 -14.60 22.79
C GLY A 107 -7.69 -13.83 21.76
N HIS A 108 -8.30 -14.55 20.80
CA HIS A 108 -9.16 -13.97 19.79
C HIS A 108 -10.55 -13.66 20.36
N SER A 109 -10.93 -12.39 20.30
CA SER A 109 -12.28 -11.94 20.60
C SER A 109 -12.65 -10.81 19.64
N PHE A 110 -13.95 -10.61 19.42
CA PHE A 110 -14.43 -9.49 18.59
C PHE A 110 -13.86 -8.13 19.04
N ARG A 111 -13.71 -7.92 20.35
CA ARG A 111 -13.13 -6.69 20.88
C ARG A 111 -11.65 -6.53 20.54
N VAL A 112 -10.88 -7.61 20.59
CA VAL A 112 -9.45 -7.61 20.20
C VAL A 112 -9.31 -7.30 18.73
N GLU A 113 -10.06 -8.00 17.87
CA GLU A 113 -10.02 -7.77 16.42
C GLU A 113 -10.46 -6.35 16.05
N MET A 114 -11.50 -5.83 16.71
CA MET A 114 -11.96 -4.45 16.50
C MET A 114 -10.90 -3.42 16.92
N LEU A 115 -10.20 -3.64 18.04
CA LEU A 115 -9.12 -2.75 18.47
C LEU A 115 -7.91 -2.85 17.52
N HIS A 116 -7.58 -4.04 17.01
CA HIS A 116 -6.56 -4.17 15.99
C HIS A 116 -6.94 -3.39 14.72
N PHE A 117 -8.17 -3.56 14.23
CA PHE A 117 -8.65 -2.82 13.06
C PHE A 117 -8.64 -1.30 13.27
N LEU A 118 -9.07 -0.81 14.44
CA LEU A 118 -8.99 0.61 14.78
C LEU A 118 -7.56 1.10 14.98
N GLY A 119 -6.61 0.22 15.27
CA GLY A 119 -5.18 0.54 15.40
C GLY A 119 -4.41 0.49 14.08
N GLU A 120 -5.04 0.04 12.98
CA GLU A 120 -4.41 0.02 11.66
C GLU A 120 -4.43 1.41 11.03
N VAL A 121 -3.25 1.99 10.82
CA VAL A 121 -3.12 3.36 10.26
C VAL A 121 -3.75 3.45 8.88
N GLU A 122 -3.62 2.39 8.09
CA GLU A 122 -4.18 2.26 6.75
C GLU A 122 -5.72 2.21 6.74
N ALA A 123 -6.36 1.88 7.87
CA ALA A 123 -7.83 1.85 7.96
C ALA A 123 -8.43 3.19 8.39
N VAL A 124 -7.64 4.09 8.98
CA VAL A 124 -8.15 5.29 9.68
C VAL A 124 -9.05 6.14 8.80
N PHE A 125 -8.59 6.54 7.60
CA PHE A 125 -9.38 7.44 6.76
C PHE A 125 -10.66 6.78 6.24
N GLY A 126 -10.61 5.50 5.86
CA GLY A 126 -11.82 4.75 5.50
C GLY A 126 -12.81 4.62 6.66
N ILE A 127 -12.34 4.46 7.91
CA ILE A 127 -13.19 4.45 9.10
C ILE A 127 -13.90 5.80 9.27
N TRP A 128 -13.18 6.92 9.12
CA TRP A 128 -13.73 8.26 9.29
C TRP A 128 -14.57 8.73 8.11
N ALA A 129 -14.44 8.12 6.92
CA ALA A 129 -15.35 8.35 5.80
C ALA A 129 -16.81 7.96 6.15
N ILE A 130 -17.01 6.91 6.97
CA ILE A 130 -18.35 6.46 7.38
C ILE A 130 -19.11 7.55 8.15
N PRO A 131 -18.59 8.09 9.27
CA PRO A 131 -19.27 9.18 9.98
C PRO A 131 -19.40 10.45 9.13
N LEU A 132 -18.45 10.72 8.21
CA LEU A 132 -18.56 11.83 7.29
C LEU A 132 -19.79 11.68 6.37
N LEU A 133 -19.93 10.52 5.72
CA LEU A 133 -21.06 10.26 4.82
C LEU A 133 -22.40 10.24 5.57
N LEU A 134 -22.44 9.66 6.77
CA LEU A 134 -23.65 9.66 7.60
C LEU A 134 -24.07 11.08 8.03
N ALA A 135 -23.13 11.89 8.46
CA ALA A 135 -23.40 13.26 8.87
C ALA A 135 -23.76 14.16 7.64
N ALA A 136 -23.08 13.95 6.50
CA ALA A 136 -23.46 14.61 5.26
C ALA A 136 -24.88 14.22 4.80
N ALA A 137 -25.27 12.95 4.96
CA ALA A 137 -26.62 12.47 4.68
C ALA A 137 -27.67 13.12 5.61
N ALA A 138 -27.32 13.33 6.88
CA ALA A 138 -28.22 14.01 7.82
C ALA A 138 -28.41 15.49 7.49
N ILE A 139 -27.40 16.17 6.90
CA ILE A 139 -27.46 17.60 6.55
C ILE A 139 -28.05 17.82 5.16
N LYS A 140 -27.59 17.08 4.15
CA LYS A 140 -27.92 17.27 2.72
C LYS A 140 -28.92 16.25 2.15
N GLY A 141 -29.22 15.20 2.94
CA GLY A 141 -30.06 14.09 2.51
C GLY A 141 -29.30 12.98 1.80
N TRP A 142 -29.86 11.77 1.82
CA TRP A 142 -29.24 10.57 1.27
C TRP A 142 -28.91 10.67 -0.23
N HIS A 143 -29.79 11.24 -1.03
CA HIS A 143 -29.58 11.38 -2.48
C HIS A 143 -28.36 12.24 -2.83
N SER A 144 -28.01 13.24 -2.02
CA SER A 144 -26.82 14.05 -2.22
C SER A 144 -25.55 13.23 -1.97
N VAL A 145 -25.54 12.37 -0.94
CA VAL A 145 -24.41 11.46 -0.63
C VAL A 145 -24.30 10.38 -1.69
N GLU A 146 -25.42 9.79 -2.12
CA GLU A 146 -25.45 8.80 -3.21
C GLU A 146 -24.87 9.40 -4.49
N GLY A 147 -25.29 10.64 -4.84
CA GLY A 147 -24.71 11.38 -5.96
C GLY A 147 -23.22 11.63 -5.82
N TYR A 148 -22.76 12.01 -4.64
CA TYR A 148 -21.35 12.19 -4.37
C TYR A 148 -20.55 10.90 -4.60
N VAL A 149 -20.95 9.80 -3.95
CA VAL A 149 -20.27 8.52 -4.04
C VAL A 149 -20.27 7.97 -5.47
N ALA A 150 -21.36 8.16 -6.22
CA ALA A 150 -21.44 7.74 -7.62
C ALA A 150 -20.45 8.47 -8.54
N HIS A 151 -20.00 9.68 -8.16
CA HIS A 151 -19.02 10.45 -8.93
C HIS A 151 -17.58 10.35 -8.39
N VAL A 152 -17.38 9.68 -7.25
CA VAL A 152 -16.02 9.40 -6.74
C VAL A 152 -15.32 8.38 -7.64
N HIS A 153 -14.12 8.70 -8.04
CA HIS A 153 -13.30 7.82 -8.87
C HIS A 153 -12.56 6.79 -8.02
N PHE A 154 -13.08 5.58 -7.94
CA PHE A 154 -12.43 4.45 -7.23
C PHE A 154 -11.39 3.71 -8.08
N THR A 155 -11.05 4.22 -9.26
CA THR A 155 -10.08 3.60 -10.17
C THR A 155 -8.74 3.40 -9.49
N GLU A 156 -8.22 4.44 -8.83
CA GLU A 156 -6.93 4.41 -8.16
C GLU A 156 -6.89 3.44 -6.96
N PRO A 157 -7.83 3.48 -6.01
CA PRO A 157 -7.90 2.49 -4.94
C PRO A 157 -7.95 1.04 -5.45
N MET A 158 -8.79 0.75 -6.43
CA MET A 158 -8.90 -0.59 -7.02
C MET A 158 -7.61 -1.02 -7.72
N PHE A 159 -6.98 -0.10 -8.48
CA PHE A 159 -5.71 -0.36 -9.15
C PHE A 159 -4.62 -0.73 -8.13
N VAL A 160 -4.51 0.02 -7.03
CA VAL A 160 -3.50 -0.24 -5.99
C VAL A 160 -3.74 -1.60 -5.33
N VAL A 161 -4.99 -1.96 -5.03
CA VAL A 161 -5.32 -3.30 -4.49
C VAL A 161 -4.84 -4.40 -5.43
N VAL A 162 -5.16 -4.29 -6.72
CA VAL A 162 -4.83 -5.32 -7.73
C VAL A 162 -3.31 -5.44 -7.90
N ILE A 163 -2.61 -4.31 -8.10
CA ILE A 163 -1.18 -4.35 -8.37
C ILE A 163 -0.38 -4.83 -7.16
N MET A 164 -0.77 -4.44 -5.94
CA MET A 164 -0.14 -4.92 -4.71
C MET A 164 -0.36 -6.42 -4.51
N ALA A 165 -1.57 -6.93 -4.78
CA ALA A 165 -1.88 -8.35 -4.66
C ALA A 165 -1.01 -9.18 -5.61
N ILE A 166 -0.85 -8.76 -6.88
CA ILE A 166 -0.01 -9.43 -7.86
C ILE A 166 1.47 -9.34 -7.45
N ALA A 167 1.94 -8.15 -7.06
CA ALA A 167 3.34 -7.88 -6.73
C ALA A 167 3.81 -8.64 -5.47
N SER A 168 2.92 -8.94 -4.53
CA SER A 168 3.25 -9.68 -3.30
C SER A 168 3.41 -11.19 -3.49
N THR A 169 3.22 -11.70 -4.70
CA THR A 169 3.32 -13.14 -4.99
C THR A 169 4.75 -13.64 -5.07
N ARG A 170 4.97 -14.90 -4.67
CA ARG A 170 6.27 -15.55 -4.70
C ARG A 170 6.99 -15.47 -6.05
N PRO A 171 6.33 -15.66 -7.22
CA PRO A 171 7.01 -15.52 -8.52
C PRO A 171 7.59 -14.11 -8.74
N ILE A 172 6.88 -13.05 -8.37
CA ILE A 172 7.37 -11.66 -8.49
C ILE A 172 8.49 -11.40 -7.49
N LEU A 173 8.36 -11.87 -6.24
CA LEU A 173 9.43 -11.78 -5.22
C LEU A 173 10.70 -12.48 -5.70
N SER A 174 10.59 -13.70 -6.23
CA SER A 174 11.73 -14.45 -6.78
C SER A 174 12.37 -13.76 -7.99
N PHE A 175 11.58 -13.11 -8.81
CA PHE A 175 12.10 -12.30 -9.93
C PHE A 175 12.89 -11.10 -9.42
N ALA A 176 12.33 -10.33 -8.47
CA ALA A 176 13.00 -9.19 -7.87
C ALA A 176 14.31 -9.60 -7.18
N GLU A 177 14.30 -10.72 -6.42
CA GLU A 177 15.52 -11.27 -5.79
C GLU A 177 16.58 -11.62 -6.82
N ARG A 178 16.23 -12.23 -7.95
CA ARG A 178 17.18 -12.51 -9.05
C ARG A 178 17.76 -11.24 -9.65
N CYS A 179 16.91 -10.23 -9.92
CA CYS A 179 17.37 -8.95 -10.45
C CYS A 179 18.35 -8.26 -9.50
N LEU A 180 17.99 -8.20 -8.20
CA LEU A 180 18.84 -7.60 -7.17
C LEU A 180 20.12 -8.41 -6.95
N GLY A 181 20.03 -9.75 -7.01
CA GLY A 181 21.17 -10.65 -6.94
C GLY A 181 22.15 -10.47 -8.10
N ALA A 182 21.64 -10.27 -9.32
CA ALA A 182 22.48 -9.97 -10.47
C ALA A 182 23.24 -8.64 -10.28
N VAL A 183 22.61 -7.61 -9.73
CA VAL A 183 23.28 -6.34 -9.40
C VAL A 183 24.28 -6.53 -8.25
N ALA A 184 23.92 -7.24 -7.20
CA ALA A 184 24.80 -7.51 -6.07
C ALA A 184 26.04 -8.35 -6.48
N SER A 185 25.91 -9.21 -7.49
CA SER A 185 27.02 -10.01 -8.02
C SER A 185 28.12 -9.15 -8.66
N LEU A 186 27.79 -7.97 -9.19
CA LEU A 186 28.77 -7.00 -9.70
C LEU A 186 29.72 -6.51 -8.60
N GLY A 187 29.27 -6.50 -7.35
CA GLY A 187 30.08 -6.20 -6.16
C GLY A 187 30.55 -7.46 -5.42
N GLY A 188 30.68 -8.60 -6.10
CA GLY A 188 31.12 -9.87 -5.53
C GLY A 188 30.15 -10.51 -4.57
N GLY A 189 28.87 -10.11 -4.58
CA GLY A 189 27.84 -10.64 -3.68
C GLY A 189 28.12 -10.39 -2.19
N THR A 190 28.96 -9.43 -1.86
CA THR A 190 29.30 -9.04 -0.48
C THR A 190 28.07 -8.48 0.26
N PRO A 191 28.06 -8.44 1.61
CA PRO A 191 26.98 -7.81 2.37
C PRO A 191 26.74 -6.35 1.95
N LEU A 192 27.80 -5.59 1.66
CA LEU A 192 27.69 -4.23 1.15
C LEU A 192 27.04 -4.19 -0.23
N ALA A 193 27.40 -5.10 -1.14
CA ALA A 193 26.84 -5.16 -2.48
C ALA A 193 25.34 -5.49 -2.46
N TRP A 194 24.92 -6.46 -1.65
CA TRP A 194 23.50 -6.76 -1.45
C TRP A 194 22.76 -5.59 -0.82
N TRP A 195 23.31 -5.00 0.24
CA TRP A 195 22.74 -3.84 0.90
C TRP A 195 22.56 -2.67 -0.06
N ALA A 196 23.59 -2.34 -0.85
CA ALA A 196 23.52 -1.28 -1.84
C ALA A 196 22.52 -1.58 -2.97
N ALA A 197 22.50 -2.80 -3.51
CA ALA A 197 21.54 -3.21 -4.52
C ALA A 197 20.09 -3.10 -4.02
N ILE A 198 19.83 -3.59 -2.80
CA ILE A 198 18.50 -3.53 -2.19
C ILE A 198 18.06 -2.08 -1.97
N LEU A 199 18.94 -1.21 -1.49
CA LEU A 199 18.59 0.19 -1.17
C LEU A 199 18.65 1.16 -2.37
N THR A 200 19.13 0.72 -3.53
CA THR A 200 19.12 1.53 -4.75
C THR A 200 18.15 0.99 -5.79
N VAL A 201 18.38 -0.22 -6.27
CA VAL A 201 17.57 -0.83 -7.32
C VAL A 201 16.19 -1.24 -6.80
N GLY A 202 16.09 -1.72 -5.56
CA GLY A 202 14.82 -2.08 -4.93
C GLY A 202 13.80 -0.94 -4.93
N PRO A 203 14.14 0.24 -4.38
CA PRO A 203 13.30 1.44 -4.46
C PRO A 203 12.93 1.88 -5.87
N LEU A 204 13.86 1.80 -6.83
CA LEU A 204 13.60 2.14 -8.22
C LEU A 204 12.64 1.15 -8.89
N LEU A 205 12.81 -0.16 -8.62
CA LEU A 205 11.84 -1.18 -9.05
C LEU A 205 10.47 -0.97 -8.41
N GLY A 206 10.42 -0.45 -7.18
CA GLY A 206 9.19 -0.07 -6.50
C GLY A 206 8.30 0.86 -7.29
N SER A 207 8.87 1.71 -8.13
CA SER A 207 8.11 2.58 -9.03
C SER A 207 7.28 1.82 -10.07
N PHE A 208 7.54 0.55 -10.29
CA PHE A 208 6.81 -0.31 -11.23
C PHE A 208 5.89 -1.31 -10.53
N ILE A 209 6.16 -1.62 -9.26
CA ILE A 209 5.40 -2.63 -8.49
C ILE A 209 4.67 -2.06 -7.29
N THR A 210 4.74 -0.78 -7.04
CA THR A 210 4.24 0.01 -5.91
C THR A 210 5.18 0.12 -4.70
N GLU A 211 5.05 1.23 -3.99
CA GLU A 211 5.85 1.54 -2.80
C GLU A 211 5.72 0.47 -1.69
N PRO A 212 4.52 0.04 -1.27
CA PRO A 212 4.38 -0.97 -0.22
C PRO A 212 4.95 -2.35 -0.61
N ALA A 213 4.81 -2.75 -1.87
CA ALA A 213 5.37 -4.01 -2.36
C ALA A 213 6.91 -3.95 -2.35
N ALA A 214 7.50 -2.86 -2.83
CA ALA A 214 8.96 -2.65 -2.78
C ALA A 214 9.48 -2.64 -1.34
N MET A 215 8.78 -1.97 -0.43
CA MET A 215 9.13 -1.94 0.99
C MET A 215 9.21 -3.35 1.56
N THR A 216 8.19 -4.17 1.32
CA THR A 216 8.12 -5.56 1.79
C THR A 216 9.26 -6.41 1.22
N ILE A 217 9.49 -6.34 -0.10
CA ILE A 217 10.56 -7.09 -0.77
C ILE A 217 11.92 -6.69 -0.20
N CYS A 218 12.20 -5.39 -0.15
CA CYS A 218 13.48 -4.89 0.34
C CYS A 218 13.70 -5.24 1.81
N ALA A 219 12.68 -5.14 2.65
CA ALA A 219 12.76 -5.50 4.07
C ALA A 219 13.10 -6.98 4.27
N LEU A 220 12.43 -7.88 3.53
CA LEU A 220 12.70 -9.33 3.58
C LEU A 220 14.11 -9.67 3.10
N LEU A 221 14.57 -9.03 2.01
CA LEU A 221 15.92 -9.25 1.50
C LEU A 221 16.99 -8.67 2.43
N LEU A 222 16.75 -7.51 3.06
CA LEU A 222 17.63 -6.97 4.10
C LEU A 222 17.68 -7.89 5.33
N ALA A 223 16.56 -8.46 5.75
CA ALA A 223 16.54 -9.43 6.83
C ALA A 223 17.47 -10.60 6.51
N ARG A 224 17.35 -11.21 5.33
CA ARG A 224 18.12 -12.38 4.88
C ARG A 224 19.60 -12.06 4.63
N HIS A 225 19.91 -10.96 3.95
CA HIS A 225 21.28 -10.69 3.48
C HIS A 225 22.11 -9.79 4.41
N LEU A 226 21.46 -9.08 5.35
CA LEU A 226 22.14 -8.18 6.27
C LEU A 226 21.83 -8.48 7.74
N PHE A 227 20.54 -8.54 8.13
CA PHE A 227 20.18 -8.56 9.56
C PHE A 227 20.50 -9.90 10.22
N GLU A 228 20.49 -11.01 9.47
CA GLU A 228 20.97 -12.30 9.94
C GLU A 228 22.47 -12.33 10.24
N LEU A 229 23.26 -11.40 9.70
CA LEU A 229 24.66 -11.23 10.02
C LEU A 229 24.91 -10.44 11.33
N GLU A 230 23.84 -10.10 12.04
CA GLU A 230 23.86 -9.36 13.32
C GLU A 230 24.65 -8.05 13.25
N PRO A 231 24.23 -7.08 12.38
CA PRO A 231 24.84 -5.76 12.34
C PRO A 231 24.59 -4.99 13.64
N SER A 232 25.40 -3.96 13.91
CA SER A 232 25.16 -3.06 15.04
C SER A 232 23.77 -2.42 14.98
N ALA A 233 23.23 -2.03 16.13
CA ALA A 233 21.96 -1.31 16.21
C ALA A 233 21.98 -0.02 15.34
N ARG A 234 23.12 0.67 15.27
CA ARG A 234 23.28 1.88 14.45
C ARG A 234 23.13 1.59 12.96
N LEU A 235 23.80 0.56 12.44
CA LEU A 235 23.69 0.16 11.04
C LEU A 235 22.26 -0.36 10.74
N LYS A 236 21.70 -1.17 11.65
CA LYS A 236 20.35 -1.73 11.50
C LYS A 236 19.28 -0.62 11.38
N TYR A 237 19.22 0.27 12.34
CA TYR A 237 18.22 1.36 12.34
C TYR A 237 18.51 2.41 11.27
N GLY A 238 19.79 2.71 11.00
CA GLY A 238 20.17 3.57 9.89
C GLY A 238 19.74 3.00 8.53
N THR A 239 19.89 1.69 8.34
CA THR A 239 19.43 0.99 7.13
C THR A 239 17.90 1.03 7.00
N LEU A 240 17.16 0.82 8.10
CA LEU A 240 15.69 0.93 8.07
C LEU A 240 15.24 2.35 7.73
N GLY A 241 15.83 3.36 8.37
CA GLY A 241 15.53 4.77 8.04
C GLY A 241 15.82 5.10 6.57
N LEU A 242 16.98 4.64 6.06
CA LEU A 242 17.34 4.84 4.66
C LEU A 242 16.41 4.08 3.70
N LEU A 243 15.97 2.86 4.07
CA LEU A 243 14.98 2.11 3.31
C LEU A 243 13.68 2.89 3.14
N PHE A 244 13.13 3.42 4.25
CA PHE A 244 11.90 4.23 4.21
C PHE A 244 12.06 5.44 3.28
N VAL A 245 13.15 6.19 3.42
CA VAL A 245 13.42 7.36 2.58
C VAL A 245 13.56 6.97 1.12
N ASN A 246 14.38 5.96 0.83
CA ASN A 246 14.68 5.58 -0.56
C ASN A 246 13.46 4.99 -1.26
N VAL A 247 12.62 4.20 -0.57
CA VAL A 247 11.41 3.63 -1.17
C VAL A 247 10.38 4.72 -1.46
N SER A 248 10.16 5.65 -0.52
CA SER A 248 9.25 6.78 -0.73
C SER A 248 9.74 7.72 -1.85
N VAL A 249 11.04 8.03 -1.89
CA VAL A 249 11.62 8.83 -2.97
C VAL A 249 11.58 8.07 -4.29
N GLY A 250 11.87 6.77 -4.28
CA GLY A 250 11.81 5.89 -5.45
C GLY A 250 10.42 5.84 -6.08
N GLY A 251 9.37 5.83 -5.26
CA GLY A 251 7.98 5.84 -5.73
C GLY A 251 7.61 7.02 -6.63
N THR A 252 8.41 8.09 -6.65
CA THR A 252 8.15 9.27 -7.49
C THR A 252 8.60 9.15 -8.96
N LEU A 253 9.20 8.03 -9.38
CA LEU A 253 9.56 7.81 -10.79
C LEU A 253 8.33 7.66 -11.69
N THR A 254 7.25 7.11 -11.17
CA THR A 254 6.00 6.94 -11.92
C THR A 254 4.86 7.68 -11.21
N HIS A 255 3.77 7.94 -11.93
CA HIS A 255 2.62 8.64 -11.39
C HIS A 255 1.68 7.73 -10.57
N PHE A 256 1.90 6.41 -10.56
CA PHE A 256 0.99 5.42 -9.94
C PHE A 256 1.61 4.60 -8.80
N ALA A 257 2.93 4.66 -8.60
CA ALA A 257 3.59 3.76 -7.64
C ALA A 257 3.41 4.17 -6.19
N ALA A 258 3.41 5.47 -5.92
CA ALA A 258 3.25 6.02 -4.58
C ALA A 258 1.85 6.63 -4.42
N PRO A 259 1.06 6.21 -3.41
CA PRO A 259 -0.29 6.73 -3.19
C PRO A 259 -0.38 8.26 -3.15
N PRO A 260 0.52 9.01 -2.47
CA PRO A 260 0.47 10.47 -2.47
C PRO A 260 0.67 11.08 -3.86
N VAL A 261 1.51 10.48 -4.70
CA VAL A 261 1.73 10.95 -6.08
C VAL A 261 0.49 10.69 -6.93
N LEU A 262 -0.11 9.51 -6.79
CA LEU A 262 -1.31 9.12 -7.51
C LEU A 262 -2.46 10.10 -7.28
N MET A 263 -2.69 10.50 -6.02
CA MET A 263 -3.74 11.46 -5.65
C MET A 263 -3.60 12.82 -6.34
N VAL A 264 -2.38 13.30 -6.56
CA VAL A 264 -2.13 14.62 -7.15
C VAL A 264 -1.86 14.56 -8.65
N ALA A 265 -1.34 13.45 -9.17
CA ALA A 265 -0.94 13.31 -10.57
C ALA A 265 -2.10 13.56 -11.54
N GLY A 266 -3.28 13.03 -11.24
CA GLY A 266 -4.49 13.26 -12.04
C GLY A 266 -4.88 14.74 -12.06
N LYS A 267 -4.84 15.41 -10.91
CA LYS A 267 -5.18 16.83 -10.77
C LYS A 267 -4.27 17.75 -11.59
N TYR A 268 -2.98 17.42 -11.67
CA TYR A 268 -1.97 18.24 -12.36
C TYR A 268 -1.61 17.70 -13.75
N GLY A 269 -2.24 16.64 -14.23
CA GLY A 269 -1.94 16.03 -15.53
C GLY A 269 -0.53 15.43 -15.63
N TRP A 270 0.02 14.92 -14.50
CA TRP A 270 1.37 14.34 -14.46
C TRP A 270 1.36 12.89 -14.99
N GLY A 271 1.72 12.73 -16.26
CA GLY A 271 1.89 11.41 -16.85
C GLY A 271 3.31 10.84 -16.60
N LEU A 272 3.52 9.59 -17.03
CA LEU A 272 4.79 8.87 -16.84
C LEU A 272 6.00 9.65 -17.35
N ALA A 273 5.92 10.19 -18.56
CA ALA A 273 7.03 10.96 -19.18
C ALA A 273 7.36 12.22 -18.36
N PHE A 274 6.34 12.90 -17.84
CA PHE A 274 6.51 14.06 -16.97
C PHE A 274 7.22 13.66 -15.67
N MET A 275 6.77 12.61 -15.00
CA MET A 275 7.37 12.13 -13.75
C MET A 275 8.84 11.75 -13.95
N LEU A 276 9.17 10.95 -14.95
CA LEU A 276 10.55 10.54 -15.22
C LEU A 276 11.46 11.75 -15.49
N ARG A 277 10.97 12.72 -16.27
CA ARG A 277 11.76 13.89 -16.70
C ARG A 277 11.94 14.92 -15.57
N HIS A 278 10.98 15.09 -14.68
CA HIS A 278 11.00 16.16 -13.67
C HIS A 278 11.39 15.64 -12.26
N PHE A 279 11.01 14.44 -11.89
CA PHE A 279 11.24 13.86 -10.58
C PHE A 279 12.14 12.62 -10.61
N GLY A 280 11.96 11.71 -11.56
CA GLY A 280 12.57 10.39 -11.56
C GLY A 280 14.11 10.40 -11.50
N TRP A 281 14.77 11.15 -12.37
CA TRP A 281 16.23 11.21 -12.35
C TRP A 281 16.78 11.84 -11.06
N LYS A 282 16.07 12.83 -10.49
CA LYS A 282 16.46 13.46 -9.22
C LYS A 282 16.32 12.46 -8.06
N ALA A 283 15.22 11.69 -8.06
CA ALA A 283 15.01 10.62 -7.11
C ALA A 283 16.13 9.57 -7.19
N ALA A 284 16.47 9.11 -8.40
CA ALA A 284 17.55 8.15 -8.61
C ALA A 284 18.90 8.69 -8.08
N VAL A 285 19.25 9.95 -8.40
CA VAL A 285 20.48 10.58 -7.90
C VAL A 285 20.45 10.70 -6.37
N ALA A 286 19.34 11.14 -5.77
CA ALA A 286 19.21 11.28 -4.33
C ALA A 286 19.38 9.93 -3.61
N ILE A 287 18.77 8.85 -4.13
CA ILE A 287 18.89 7.49 -3.62
C ILE A 287 20.36 7.03 -3.69
N LEU A 288 21.02 7.22 -4.83
CA LEU A 288 22.42 6.84 -5.00
C LEU A 288 23.34 7.60 -4.03
N VAL A 289 23.18 8.92 -3.91
CA VAL A 289 23.98 9.76 -3.02
C VAL A 289 23.76 9.37 -1.55
N ALA A 290 22.51 9.21 -1.13
CA ALA A 290 22.19 8.82 0.24
C ALA A 290 22.76 7.43 0.57
N THR A 291 22.59 6.45 -0.33
CA THR A 291 23.14 5.10 -0.14
C THR A 291 24.66 5.11 -0.11
N ALA A 292 25.32 5.87 -1.00
CA ALA A 292 26.79 6.00 -1.00
C ALA A 292 27.32 6.66 0.28
N ALA A 293 26.64 7.71 0.78
CA ALA A 293 27.00 8.37 2.02
C ALA A 293 26.93 7.41 3.22
N TYR A 294 25.88 6.61 3.33
CA TYR A 294 25.74 5.61 4.37
C TYR A 294 26.75 4.46 4.21
N ALA A 295 27.01 4.00 2.98
CA ALA A 295 28.04 3.01 2.71
C ALA A 295 29.43 3.48 3.17
N ALA A 296 29.78 4.74 2.90
CA ALA A 296 31.03 5.34 3.36
C ALA A 296 31.09 5.45 4.90
N LEU A 297 29.99 5.85 5.53
CA LEU A 297 29.89 5.98 7.00
C LEU A 297 30.09 4.64 7.71
N PHE A 298 29.52 3.56 7.19
CA PHE A 298 29.55 2.22 7.79
C PHE A 298 30.56 1.27 7.14
N ARG A 299 31.51 1.77 6.32
CA ARG A 299 32.47 0.95 5.55
C ARG A 299 33.23 -0.08 6.39
N LYS A 300 33.65 0.31 7.60
CA LYS A 300 34.38 -0.58 8.53
C LYS A 300 33.51 -1.74 9.01
N GLU A 301 32.25 -1.46 9.28
CA GLU A 301 31.30 -2.47 9.73
C GLU A 301 30.96 -3.45 8.62
N PHE A 302 30.75 -2.97 7.39
CA PHE A 302 30.55 -3.85 6.24
C PHE A 302 31.73 -4.80 5.99
N ALA A 303 32.97 -4.36 6.23
CA ALA A 303 34.13 -5.23 6.14
C ALA A 303 34.10 -6.37 7.19
N LEU A 304 33.65 -6.07 8.41
CA LEU A 304 33.47 -7.11 9.46
C LEU A 304 32.34 -8.08 9.11
N LEU A 305 31.24 -7.57 8.55
CA LEU A 305 30.11 -8.42 8.13
C LEU A 305 30.48 -9.33 6.95
N ALA A 306 31.39 -8.93 6.07
CA ALA A 306 31.89 -9.77 4.99
C ALA A 306 32.59 -11.04 5.54
N GLY A 307 33.43 -10.88 6.54
CA GLY A 307 34.08 -12.04 7.22
C GLY A 307 33.06 -12.98 7.91
N ARG A 308 32.02 -12.41 8.53
CA ARG A 308 30.94 -13.24 9.15
C ARG A 308 30.18 -14.04 8.10
N LYS A 309 29.89 -13.44 6.93
CA LYS A 309 29.21 -14.13 5.83
C LYS A 309 30.03 -15.31 5.31
N GLU A 310 31.33 -15.15 5.13
CA GLU A 310 32.22 -16.22 4.69
C GLU A 310 32.24 -17.38 5.69
N ALA A 311 32.31 -17.09 6.99
CA ALA A 311 32.26 -18.10 8.05
C ALA A 311 30.91 -18.87 8.03
N ARG A 312 29.80 -18.21 7.78
CA ARG A 312 28.47 -18.83 7.73
C ARG A 312 28.23 -19.70 6.49
N LEU A 313 28.75 -19.29 5.33
CA LEU A 313 28.69 -20.09 4.10
C LEU A 313 29.50 -21.40 4.17
N SER A 314 30.42 -21.50 5.11
CA SER A 314 31.20 -22.71 5.35
C SER A 314 30.46 -23.77 6.19
N ASP A 315 29.23 -23.45 6.70
CA ASP A 315 28.41 -24.39 7.45
C ASP A 315 27.39 -25.06 6.50
N PRO A 316 27.46 -26.41 6.32
CA PRO A 316 26.58 -27.13 5.40
C PRO A 316 25.11 -27.19 5.82
N SER A 317 24.78 -26.88 7.08
CA SER A 317 23.44 -27.07 7.67
C SER A 317 22.40 -25.99 7.29
N GLU A 318 22.79 -24.86 6.71
CA GLU A 318 21.94 -23.69 6.47
C GLU A 318 21.51 -23.50 5.00
N ARG A 319 21.39 -24.53 4.18
CA ARG A 319 20.88 -24.37 2.80
C ARG A 319 19.36 -24.48 2.78
N PRO A 320 18.61 -23.37 2.55
CA PRO A 320 17.16 -23.46 2.38
C PRO A 320 16.84 -24.23 1.11
N SER A 321 16.16 -25.37 1.24
CA SER A 321 15.60 -26.11 0.11
C SER A 321 14.29 -25.46 -0.34
N GLU A 322 14.33 -24.27 -0.91
CA GLU A 322 13.15 -23.69 -1.54
C GLU A 322 13.00 -24.21 -2.98
N ARG A 323 11.81 -24.74 -3.28
CA ARG A 323 11.44 -25.16 -4.63
C ARG A 323 11.56 -23.96 -5.58
N SER A 324 12.40 -24.03 -6.61
CA SER A 324 12.56 -22.95 -7.58
C SER A 324 11.24 -22.72 -8.37
N VAL A 325 10.88 -21.47 -8.55
CA VAL A 325 9.71 -21.10 -9.34
C VAL A 325 10.07 -21.24 -10.82
N PRO A 326 9.30 -22.01 -11.63
CA PRO A 326 9.51 -22.13 -13.07
C PRO A 326 9.44 -20.77 -13.79
N ALA A 327 10.34 -20.55 -14.76
CA ALA A 327 10.44 -19.27 -15.46
C ALA A 327 9.11 -18.85 -16.14
N TRP A 328 8.37 -19.79 -16.71
CA TRP A 328 7.10 -19.50 -17.39
C TRP A 328 6.02 -18.95 -16.41
N ILE A 329 6.03 -19.41 -15.14
CA ILE A 329 5.12 -18.87 -14.10
C ILE A 329 5.52 -17.42 -13.77
N VAL A 330 6.81 -17.16 -13.65
CA VAL A 330 7.31 -15.79 -13.44
C VAL A 330 6.90 -14.88 -14.59
N VAL A 331 7.10 -15.32 -15.84
CA VAL A 331 6.68 -14.57 -17.04
C VAL A 331 5.17 -14.31 -17.05
N ALA A 332 4.35 -15.31 -16.72
CA ALA A 332 2.90 -15.13 -16.64
C ALA A 332 2.53 -14.06 -15.60
N HIS A 333 3.16 -14.07 -14.41
CA HIS A 333 2.91 -13.04 -13.38
C HIS A 333 3.34 -11.65 -13.84
N LEU A 334 4.48 -11.53 -14.53
CA LEU A 334 4.93 -10.27 -15.12
C LEU A 334 3.98 -9.76 -16.21
N LEU A 335 3.39 -10.67 -17.00
CA LEU A 335 2.36 -10.30 -17.98
C LEU A 335 1.08 -9.78 -17.30
N PHE A 336 0.61 -10.41 -16.23
CA PHE A 336 -0.53 -9.90 -15.45
C PHE A 336 -0.22 -8.54 -14.81
N LEU A 337 0.99 -8.37 -14.28
CA LEU A 337 1.45 -7.08 -13.74
C LEU A 337 1.47 -6.01 -14.83
N GLY A 338 2.10 -6.31 -15.97
CA GLY A 338 2.16 -5.42 -17.13
C GLY A 338 0.78 -5.08 -17.69
N TRP A 339 -0.13 -6.07 -17.76
CA TRP A 339 -1.53 -5.84 -18.15
C TRP A 339 -2.21 -4.85 -17.21
N THR A 340 -2.06 -5.03 -15.89
CA THR A 340 -2.65 -4.13 -14.88
C THR A 340 -2.14 -2.71 -15.05
N VAL A 341 -0.82 -2.51 -15.25
CA VAL A 341 -0.23 -1.19 -15.50
C VAL A 341 -0.72 -0.58 -16.81
N PHE A 342 -0.76 -1.38 -17.89
CA PHE A 342 -1.21 -0.91 -19.21
C PHE A 342 -2.68 -0.48 -19.20
N THR A 343 -3.52 -1.15 -18.41
CA THR A 343 -4.96 -0.87 -18.32
C THR A 343 -5.34 -0.04 -17.09
N ALA A 344 -4.38 0.62 -16.43
CA ALA A 344 -4.56 1.34 -15.16
C ALA A 344 -5.73 2.34 -15.14
N HIS A 345 -6.04 2.95 -16.30
CA HIS A 345 -7.15 3.90 -16.45
C HIS A 345 -8.50 3.26 -16.80
N THR A 346 -8.56 1.92 -16.93
CA THR A 346 -9.76 1.21 -17.32
C THR A 346 -10.08 0.11 -16.29
N PRO A 347 -10.84 0.43 -15.21
CA PRO A 347 -11.09 -0.50 -14.11
C PRO A 347 -11.63 -1.87 -14.55
N ALA A 348 -12.54 -1.90 -15.51
CA ALA A 348 -13.12 -3.15 -16.01
C ALA A 348 -12.06 -4.11 -16.55
N LEU A 349 -11.00 -3.60 -17.22
CA LEU A 349 -9.95 -4.44 -17.82
C LEU A 349 -8.95 -4.96 -16.77
N PHE A 350 -8.47 -4.12 -15.88
CA PHE A 350 -7.51 -4.61 -14.88
C PHE A 350 -8.18 -5.46 -13.80
N VAL A 351 -9.45 -5.19 -13.43
CA VAL A 351 -10.19 -6.06 -12.51
C VAL A 351 -10.51 -7.40 -13.16
N ALA A 352 -10.94 -7.42 -14.43
CA ALA A 352 -11.12 -8.68 -15.17
C ALA A 352 -9.79 -9.46 -15.26
N GLY A 353 -8.69 -8.79 -15.60
CA GLY A 353 -7.35 -9.38 -15.60
C GLY A 353 -6.98 -9.99 -14.25
N PHE A 354 -7.33 -9.30 -13.15
CA PHE A 354 -7.10 -9.79 -11.79
C PHE A 354 -7.92 -11.04 -11.46
N LEU A 355 -9.15 -11.15 -11.93
CA LEU A 355 -9.94 -12.36 -11.74
C LEU A 355 -9.32 -13.57 -12.47
N TYR A 356 -8.81 -13.37 -13.70
CA TYR A 356 -8.03 -14.40 -14.40
C TYR A 356 -6.74 -14.74 -13.66
N PHE A 357 -6.05 -13.73 -13.12
CA PHE A 357 -4.87 -13.94 -12.29
C PHE A 357 -5.17 -14.79 -11.04
N LEU A 358 -6.28 -14.53 -10.34
CA LEU A 358 -6.68 -15.35 -9.19
C LEU A 358 -6.94 -16.82 -9.59
N ALA A 359 -7.59 -17.07 -10.73
CA ALA A 359 -7.75 -18.43 -11.25
C ALA A 359 -6.40 -19.06 -11.60
N PHE A 360 -5.48 -18.30 -12.20
CA PHE A 360 -4.13 -18.76 -12.52
C PHE A 360 -3.31 -19.11 -11.27
N THR A 361 -3.40 -18.32 -10.20
CA THR A 361 -2.71 -18.62 -8.93
C THR A 361 -3.22 -19.92 -8.30
N GLN A 362 -4.52 -20.21 -8.39
CA GLN A 362 -5.07 -21.49 -7.95
C GLN A 362 -4.54 -22.66 -8.77
N ALA A 363 -4.46 -22.53 -10.09
CA ALA A 363 -3.92 -23.56 -10.97
C ALA A 363 -2.42 -23.82 -10.75
N THR A 364 -1.69 -22.83 -10.26
CA THR A 364 -0.24 -22.91 -9.98
C THR A 364 0.10 -22.92 -8.48
N ALA A 365 -0.86 -23.29 -7.63
CA ALA A 365 -0.75 -23.29 -6.17
C ALA A 365 0.55 -23.87 -5.59
N PRO A 366 1.16 -24.96 -6.12
CA PRO A 366 2.41 -25.50 -5.58
C PRO A 366 3.61 -24.54 -5.66
N TYR A 367 3.54 -23.52 -6.50
CA TYR A 367 4.59 -22.51 -6.71
C TYR A 367 4.23 -21.15 -6.10
N GLN A 368 3.06 -21.05 -5.49
CA GLN A 368 2.55 -19.82 -4.86
C GLN A 368 2.76 -19.86 -3.33
N ASN A 369 2.93 -18.69 -2.75
CA ASN A 369 2.60 -18.46 -1.35
C ASN A 369 1.09 -18.23 -1.21
N PRO A 370 0.50 -18.46 -0.02
CA PRO A 370 -0.89 -18.06 0.22
C PRO A 370 -1.06 -16.56 -0.09
N LEU A 371 -1.98 -16.25 -1.00
CA LEU A 371 -2.26 -14.86 -1.37
C LEU A 371 -2.90 -14.16 -0.17
N ASN A 372 -2.19 -13.18 0.40
CA ASN A 372 -2.70 -12.35 1.49
C ASN A 372 -3.25 -11.05 0.91
N LEU A 373 -4.57 -10.94 0.83
CA LEU A 373 -5.26 -9.73 0.36
C LEU A 373 -5.46 -8.67 1.46
N GLY A 374 -5.18 -9.00 2.72
CA GLY A 374 -5.39 -8.07 3.84
C GLY A 374 -4.69 -6.73 3.64
N PRO A 375 -3.35 -6.68 3.53
CA PRO A 375 -2.63 -5.41 3.34
C PRO A 375 -3.06 -4.63 2.08
N PRO A 376 -3.20 -5.24 0.88
CA PRO A 376 -3.72 -4.55 -0.29
C PRO A 376 -5.11 -3.92 -0.07
N LEU A 377 -6.02 -4.64 0.57
CA LEU A 377 -7.37 -4.14 0.85
C LEU A 377 -7.36 -2.99 1.85
N LEU A 378 -6.52 -3.04 2.89
CA LEU A 378 -6.36 -1.93 3.84
C LEU A 378 -5.87 -0.66 3.15
N VAL A 379 -4.86 -0.76 2.28
CA VAL A 379 -4.36 0.39 1.51
C VAL A 379 -5.44 0.89 0.53
N GLY A 380 -6.17 -0.01 -0.12
CA GLY A 380 -7.30 0.38 -0.98
C GLY A 380 -8.40 1.08 -0.19
N PHE A 381 -8.72 0.62 1.02
CA PHE A 381 -9.68 1.25 1.92
C PHE A 381 -9.22 2.64 2.40
N PHE A 382 -7.93 2.80 2.71
CA PHE A 382 -7.32 4.10 3.01
C PHE A 382 -7.48 5.10 1.85
N LEU A 383 -7.16 4.66 0.62
CA LEU A 383 -7.23 5.52 -0.57
C LEU A 383 -8.67 5.86 -0.97
N ALA A 384 -9.62 4.98 -0.69
CA ALA A 384 -11.03 5.21 -0.95
C ALA A 384 -11.65 6.19 0.07
N GLY A 385 -11.18 6.15 1.32
CA GLY A 385 -11.61 7.05 2.40
C GLY A 385 -11.05 8.45 2.27
#